data_82c815411a25e59ecc404000f34e7f8e
#
_entry.id   82c815411a25e59ecc404000f34e7f8e
#
_cell.length_a   1.000
_cell.length_b   1.000
_cell.length_c   1.000
_cell.angle_alpha   90.00
_cell.angle_beta   90.00
_cell.angle_gamma   90.00
#
_symmetry.space_group_name_H-M   'P 1'
#
loop_
_entity.id
_entity.type
_entity.pdbx_description
1 polymer ?
#
loop_
_entity_poly.entity_id
_entity_poly.type
_entity_poly.pdbx_seq_one_letter_code
_entity_poly.pdbx_strand_id
1 'polypeptide(L)'
;MKVYQAINSVQAELCKIGIAKDSRNNQGQGYNFRGIDAVYNVLSSIMAQNGLVIVPRMLARTCEERVSKSGGALFYVTVEAEFDLISAEDGSKHTARTFGEAMDSGDKATNKAMSAAYKYMAFQTFAIPTSGDNDADSSTHEVVRKKPTIENNRLGQAIQKIKEGAYTTDKLRETFALTAEQEKVLVGALSE
;
A
#
# COMPACT_ATOMS: atom_id res chain seq x y z
N MET A 1 -9.19 -34.29 -6.47
CA MET A 1 -8.48 -33.44 -5.48
C MET A 1 -9.53 -32.73 -4.63
N LYS A 2 -9.64 -33.13 -3.39
CA LYS A 2 -10.65 -32.61 -2.44
C LYS A 2 -10.39 -31.15 -2.01
N VAL A 3 -9.17 -30.64 -2.18
CA VAL A 3 -8.85 -29.25 -1.82
C VAL A 3 -9.75 -28.24 -2.54
N TYR A 4 -10.06 -28.44 -3.83
CA TYR A 4 -10.92 -27.50 -4.55
C TYR A 4 -12.39 -27.61 -4.12
N GLN A 5 -12.83 -28.78 -3.65
CA GLN A 5 -14.15 -28.93 -3.05
C GLN A 5 -14.21 -28.17 -1.71
N ALA A 6 -13.18 -28.31 -0.86
CA ALA A 6 -13.09 -27.59 0.40
C ALA A 6 -13.04 -26.08 0.19
N ILE A 7 -12.21 -25.57 -0.76
CA ILE A 7 -12.15 -24.16 -1.12
C ILE A 7 -13.54 -23.65 -1.57
N ASN A 8 -14.20 -24.38 -2.47
CA ASN A 8 -15.53 -24.00 -2.96
C ASN A 8 -16.59 -23.97 -1.84
N SER A 9 -16.54 -24.93 -0.91
CA SER A 9 -17.46 -24.95 0.24
C SER A 9 -17.24 -23.76 1.17
N VAL A 10 -15.97 -23.43 1.48
CA VAL A 10 -15.63 -22.23 2.27
C VAL A 10 -16.11 -20.96 1.56
N GLN A 11 -15.89 -20.84 0.25
CA GLN A 11 -16.36 -19.71 -0.56
C GLN A 11 -17.88 -19.57 -0.52
N ALA A 12 -18.61 -20.68 -0.66
CA ALA A 12 -20.08 -20.68 -0.65
C ALA A 12 -20.65 -20.20 0.71
N GLU A 13 -20.01 -20.53 1.81
CA GLU A 13 -20.41 -20.02 3.12
C GLU A 13 -20.07 -18.55 3.30
N LEU A 14 -18.88 -18.11 2.88
CA LEU A 14 -18.47 -16.71 2.94
C LEU A 14 -19.36 -15.79 2.09
N CYS A 15 -19.87 -16.28 0.95
CA CYS A 15 -20.83 -15.52 0.15
C CYS A 15 -22.12 -15.18 0.92
N LYS A 16 -22.53 -16.02 1.87
CA LYS A 16 -23.76 -15.82 2.65
C LYS A 16 -23.60 -14.82 3.78
N ILE A 17 -22.44 -14.81 4.43
CA ILE A 17 -22.21 -14.04 5.64
C ILE A 17 -21.35 -12.79 5.40
N GLY A 18 -20.44 -12.84 4.45
CA GLY A 18 -19.46 -11.78 4.21
C GLY A 18 -18.50 -11.55 5.39
N ILE A 19 -17.64 -10.54 5.29
CA ILE A 19 -16.81 -10.03 6.39
C ILE A 19 -17.03 -8.52 6.46
N ALA A 20 -17.56 -8.02 7.57
CA ALA A 20 -17.85 -6.60 7.74
C ALA A 20 -16.57 -5.73 7.84
N LYS A 21 -16.68 -4.46 7.43
CA LYS A 21 -15.64 -3.43 7.66
C LYS A 21 -15.98 -2.68 8.95
N ASP A 22 -15.73 -3.30 10.09
CA ASP A 22 -16.06 -2.79 11.41
C ASP A 22 -14.90 -2.05 12.11
N SER A 23 -13.70 -2.14 11.57
CA SER A 23 -12.53 -1.42 12.06
C SER A 23 -12.36 -0.09 11.32
N ARG A 24 -11.98 0.99 12.04
CA ARG A 24 -11.80 2.33 11.49
C ARG A 24 -10.37 2.81 11.68
N ASN A 25 -9.77 3.30 10.60
CA ASN A 25 -8.55 4.09 10.66
C ASN A 25 -8.95 5.58 10.77
N ASN A 26 -8.50 6.25 11.82
CA ASN A 26 -8.80 7.67 12.06
C ASN A 26 -7.72 8.63 11.56
N GLN A 27 -6.70 8.14 10.86
CA GLN A 27 -5.65 8.98 10.29
C GLN A 27 -6.10 9.56 8.94
N GLY A 28 -5.78 10.84 8.72
CA GLY A 28 -6.19 11.54 7.50
C GLY A 28 -7.71 11.69 7.40
N GLN A 29 -8.29 11.37 6.23
CA GLN A 29 -9.74 11.42 6.01
C GLN A 29 -10.51 10.30 6.71
N GLY A 30 -9.80 9.31 7.26
CA GLY A 30 -10.36 8.14 7.89
C GLY A 30 -11.02 7.17 6.90
N TYR A 31 -10.87 5.87 7.12
CA TYR A 31 -11.56 4.84 6.33
C TYR A 31 -11.86 3.61 7.16
N ASN A 32 -12.91 2.89 6.78
CA ASN A 32 -13.25 1.61 7.38
C ASN A 32 -12.51 0.48 6.67
N PHE A 33 -12.00 -0.48 7.46
CA PHE A 33 -11.29 -1.64 6.92
C PHE A 33 -11.65 -2.92 7.67
N ARG A 34 -11.29 -4.05 7.07
CA ARG A 34 -11.38 -5.36 7.74
C ARG A 34 -10.10 -5.60 8.51
N GLY A 35 -10.22 -5.69 9.84
CA GLY A 35 -9.12 -6.11 10.69
C GLY A 35 -8.71 -7.56 10.41
N ILE A 36 -7.48 -7.93 10.76
CA ILE A 36 -7.03 -9.32 10.64
C ILE A 36 -7.84 -10.25 11.53
N ASP A 37 -8.25 -9.78 12.72
CA ASP A 37 -9.03 -10.55 13.66
C ASP A 37 -10.42 -10.90 13.13
N ALA A 38 -11.08 -9.94 12.44
CA ALA A 38 -12.37 -10.21 11.78
C ALA A 38 -12.26 -11.31 10.73
N VAL A 39 -11.16 -11.31 9.96
CA VAL A 39 -10.90 -12.35 8.95
C VAL A 39 -10.65 -13.70 9.62
N TYR A 40 -9.80 -13.77 10.63
CA TYR A 40 -9.52 -15.03 11.34
C TYR A 40 -10.75 -15.59 12.05
N ASN A 41 -11.53 -14.74 12.73
CA ASN A 41 -12.72 -15.17 13.48
C ASN A 41 -13.76 -15.82 12.55
N VAL A 42 -13.97 -15.25 11.36
CA VAL A 42 -14.90 -15.82 10.39
C VAL A 42 -14.33 -17.07 9.73
N LEU A 43 -13.09 -17.02 9.21
CA LEU A 43 -12.50 -18.13 8.48
C LEU A 43 -12.22 -19.34 9.34
N SER A 44 -11.82 -19.18 10.59
CA SER A 44 -11.41 -20.26 11.49
C SER A 44 -12.48 -21.34 11.60
N SER A 45 -13.74 -20.96 11.90
CA SER A 45 -14.84 -21.93 12.05
C SER A 45 -15.23 -22.56 10.71
N ILE A 46 -15.33 -21.77 9.64
CA ILE A 46 -15.75 -22.23 8.32
C ILE A 46 -14.72 -23.21 7.74
N MET A 47 -13.44 -22.89 7.84
CA MET A 47 -12.38 -23.79 7.37
C MET A 47 -12.35 -25.12 8.13
N ALA A 48 -12.49 -25.06 9.47
CA ALA A 48 -12.52 -26.29 10.28
C ALA A 48 -13.71 -27.19 9.91
N GLN A 49 -14.90 -26.62 9.68
CA GLN A 49 -16.10 -27.36 9.28
C GLN A 49 -15.97 -28.01 7.90
N ASN A 50 -15.23 -27.35 6.99
CA ASN A 50 -15.02 -27.82 5.62
C ASN A 50 -13.71 -28.58 5.41
N GLY A 51 -12.99 -28.94 6.49
CA GLY A 51 -11.75 -29.72 6.41
C GLY A 51 -10.66 -29.03 5.59
N LEU A 52 -10.60 -27.69 5.60
CA LEU A 52 -9.57 -26.92 4.93
C LEU A 52 -8.56 -26.37 5.94
N VAL A 53 -7.28 -26.57 5.66
CA VAL A 53 -6.18 -26.02 6.47
C VAL A 53 -5.35 -25.07 5.63
N ILE A 54 -4.93 -23.94 6.19
CA ILE A 54 -3.99 -23.01 5.55
C ILE A 54 -2.69 -22.97 6.34
N VAL A 55 -1.58 -23.28 5.65
CA VAL A 55 -0.22 -23.29 6.21
C VAL A 55 0.63 -22.25 5.51
N PRO A 56 1.00 -21.14 6.18
CA PRO A 56 1.79 -20.07 5.58
C PRO A 56 3.29 -20.40 5.51
N ARG A 57 3.96 -19.87 4.49
CA ARG A 57 5.42 -19.80 4.37
C ARG A 57 5.82 -18.38 3.97
N MET A 58 6.67 -17.75 4.76
CA MET A 58 7.28 -16.46 4.38
C MET A 58 8.51 -16.73 3.52
N LEU A 59 8.52 -16.26 2.28
CA LEU A 59 9.59 -16.53 1.31
C LEU A 59 10.67 -15.47 1.37
N ALA A 60 10.25 -14.21 1.44
CA ALA A 60 11.15 -13.07 1.48
C ALA A 60 10.58 -11.93 2.34
N ARG A 61 11.46 -11.10 2.83
CA ARG A 61 11.15 -9.86 3.55
C ARG A 61 12.13 -8.78 3.17
N THR A 62 11.63 -7.64 2.75
CA THR A 62 12.42 -6.40 2.62
C THR A 62 11.96 -5.40 3.67
N CYS A 63 12.88 -4.53 4.09
CA CYS A 63 12.59 -3.46 5.04
C CYS A 63 13.37 -2.21 4.61
N GLU A 64 12.67 -1.13 4.33
CA GLU A 64 13.24 0.17 4.04
C GLU A 64 12.94 1.11 5.21
N GLU A 65 13.98 1.69 5.77
CA GLU A 65 13.84 2.76 6.75
C GLU A 65 13.73 4.10 6.02
N ARG A 66 12.75 4.90 6.42
CA ARG A 66 12.55 6.27 5.93
C ARG A 66 12.36 7.20 7.12
N VAL A 67 12.61 8.48 6.90
CA VAL A 67 12.40 9.52 7.92
C VAL A 67 11.05 10.17 7.70
N SER A 68 10.25 10.28 8.75
CA SER A 68 8.96 10.98 8.73
C SER A 68 9.17 12.50 8.65
N LYS A 69 8.12 13.25 8.32
CA LYS A 69 8.16 14.73 8.31
C LYS A 69 8.55 15.33 9.67
N SER A 70 8.29 14.61 10.76
CA SER A 70 8.65 15.02 12.13
C SER A 70 10.04 14.50 12.58
N GLY A 71 10.81 13.86 11.70
CA GLY A 71 12.16 13.36 12.00
C GLY A 71 12.20 11.95 12.61
N GLY A 72 11.05 11.30 12.85
CA GLY A 72 11.01 9.92 13.38
C GLY A 72 11.24 8.86 12.32
N ALA A 73 11.73 7.67 12.71
CA ALA A 73 11.90 6.55 11.82
C ALA A 73 10.54 5.96 11.37
N LEU A 74 10.48 5.54 10.11
CA LEU A 74 9.36 4.79 9.52
C LEU A 74 9.91 3.57 8.80
N PHE A 75 9.38 2.40 9.13
CA PHE A 75 9.78 1.13 8.54
C PHE A 75 8.74 0.69 7.53
N TYR A 76 9.11 0.65 6.24
CA TYR A 76 8.30 0.10 5.16
C TYR A 76 8.72 -1.34 4.95
N VAL A 77 7.82 -2.26 5.23
CA VAL A 77 8.08 -3.69 5.12
C VAL A 77 7.20 -4.30 4.04
N THR A 78 7.83 -5.03 3.13
CA THR A 78 7.16 -5.93 2.18
C THR A 78 7.52 -7.36 2.53
N VAL A 79 6.53 -8.23 2.62
CA VAL A 79 6.71 -9.67 2.73
C VAL A 79 6.17 -10.36 1.49
N GLU A 80 6.86 -11.40 1.05
CA GLU A 80 6.40 -12.33 0.05
C GLU A 80 6.04 -13.64 0.76
N ALA A 81 4.82 -14.13 0.54
CA ALA A 81 4.31 -15.28 1.25
C ALA A 81 3.60 -16.26 0.33
N GLU A 82 3.76 -17.53 0.61
CA GLU A 82 2.94 -18.62 0.09
C GLU A 82 2.06 -19.21 1.19
N PHE A 83 0.91 -19.69 0.76
CA PHE A 83 -0.09 -20.31 1.62
C PHE A 83 -0.52 -21.61 0.98
N ASP A 84 -0.20 -22.73 1.63
CA ASP A 84 -0.71 -24.03 1.23
C ASP A 84 -2.11 -24.22 1.79
N LEU A 85 -3.09 -24.29 0.90
CA LEU A 85 -4.46 -24.69 1.22
C LEU A 85 -4.51 -26.21 1.09
N ILE A 86 -4.80 -26.92 2.17
CA ILE A 86 -4.69 -28.38 2.25
C ILE A 86 -6.05 -28.95 2.65
N SER A 87 -6.53 -29.94 1.90
CA SER A 87 -7.69 -30.73 2.31
C SER A 87 -7.27 -31.72 3.40
N ALA A 88 -7.94 -31.67 4.54
CA ALA A 88 -7.74 -32.62 5.63
C ALA A 88 -8.22 -34.03 5.27
N GLU A 89 -9.04 -34.18 4.23
CA GLU A 89 -9.61 -35.46 3.82
C GLU A 89 -8.60 -36.35 3.04
N ASP A 90 -7.91 -35.72 2.05
CA ASP A 90 -7.03 -36.45 1.14
C ASP A 90 -5.60 -35.92 1.05
N GLY A 91 -5.28 -34.86 1.80
CA GLY A 91 -3.98 -34.19 1.77
C GLY A 91 -3.68 -33.46 0.47
N SER A 92 -4.64 -33.40 -0.46
CA SER A 92 -4.45 -32.62 -1.69
C SER A 92 -4.29 -31.15 -1.38
N LYS A 93 -3.47 -30.46 -2.20
CA LYS A 93 -2.98 -29.12 -1.89
C LYS A 93 -3.09 -28.18 -3.09
N HIS A 94 -3.41 -26.91 -2.81
CA HIS A 94 -3.26 -25.79 -3.71
C HIS A 94 -2.40 -24.72 -3.02
N THR A 95 -1.44 -24.14 -3.71
CA THR A 95 -0.58 -23.08 -3.17
C THR A 95 -0.98 -21.73 -3.76
N ALA A 96 -1.37 -20.80 -2.92
CA ALA A 96 -1.57 -19.40 -3.28
C ALA A 96 -0.35 -18.57 -2.87
N ARG A 97 0.07 -17.59 -3.70
CA ARG A 97 1.19 -16.71 -3.44
C ARG A 97 0.73 -15.26 -3.50
N THR A 98 1.18 -14.46 -2.55
CA THR A 98 0.83 -13.03 -2.49
C THR A 98 1.90 -12.22 -1.79
N PHE A 99 1.75 -10.90 -1.85
CA PHE A 99 2.58 -9.93 -1.14
C PHE A 99 1.76 -9.22 -0.07
N GLY A 100 2.44 -8.81 0.99
CA GLY A 100 1.87 -7.95 2.02
C GLY A 100 2.80 -6.78 2.30
N GLU A 101 2.25 -5.60 2.39
CA GLU A 101 3.00 -4.38 2.65
C GLU A 101 2.42 -3.66 3.87
N ALA A 102 3.30 -3.09 4.66
CA ALA A 102 2.91 -2.27 5.78
C ALA A 102 3.99 -1.28 6.17
N MET A 103 3.55 -0.18 6.76
CA MET A 103 4.38 0.83 7.38
C MET A 103 4.10 0.90 8.86
N ASP A 104 5.16 1.05 9.66
CA ASP A 104 5.06 1.31 11.09
C ASP A 104 6.25 2.15 11.57
N SER A 105 6.05 2.91 12.65
CA SER A 105 7.11 3.70 13.29
C SER A 105 7.89 2.92 14.37
N GLY A 106 7.57 1.64 14.57
CA GLY A 106 8.16 0.79 15.60
C GLY A 106 8.34 -0.67 15.14
N ASP A 107 8.15 -1.58 16.06
CA ASP A 107 8.44 -3.02 15.93
C ASP A 107 7.38 -3.85 15.19
N LYS A 108 6.25 -3.23 14.76
CA LYS A 108 5.08 -3.97 14.24
C LYS A 108 4.97 -4.01 12.73
N ALA A 109 5.87 -3.38 11.98
CA ALA A 109 5.77 -3.29 10.52
C ALA A 109 5.72 -4.69 9.86
N THR A 110 6.58 -5.62 10.29
CA THR A 110 6.59 -7.00 9.76
C THR A 110 5.30 -7.74 10.05
N ASN A 111 4.79 -7.66 11.29
CA ASN A 111 3.54 -8.34 11.67
C ASN A 111 2.34 -7.79 10.89
N LYS A 112 2.30 -6.48 10.68
CA LYS A 112 1.28 -5.83 9.84
C LYS A 112 1.37 -6.28 8.38
N ALA A 113 2.58 -6.38 7.82
CA ALA A 113 2.79 -6.87 6.46
C ALA A 113 2.36 -8.33 6.29
N MET A 114 2.69 -9.21 7.24
CA MET A 114 2.23 -10.61 7.26
C MET A 114 0.70 -10.71 7.35
N SER A 115 0.07 -9.89 8.19
CA SER A 115 -1.39 -9.81 8.29
C SER A 115 -2.04 -9.32 6.99
N ALA A 116 -1.41 -8.37 6.31
CA ALA A 116 -1.85 -7.90 4.99
C ALA A 116 -1.76 -9.04 3.96
N ALA A 117 -0.63 -9.75 3.88
CA ALA A 117 -0.46 -10.88 2.97
C ALA A 117 -1.55 -11.95 3.18
N TYR A 118 -1.82 -12.35 4.41
CA TYR A 118 -2.87 -13.33 4.71
C TYR A 118 -4.26 -12.83 4.30
N LYS A 119 -4.62 -11.59 4.61
CA LYS A 119 -5.92 -11.03 4.24
C LYS A 119 -6.13 -11.01 2.73
N TYR A 120 -5.16 -10.55 1.98
CA TYR A 120 -5.26 -10.48 0.53
C TYR A 120 -5.30 -11.88 -0.11
N MET A 121 -4.51 -12.83 0.41
CA MET A 121 -4.63 -14.22 -0.01
C MET A 121 -6.05 -14.74 0.22
N ALA A 122 -6.63 -14.54 1.40
CA ALA A 122 -7.98 -15.00 1.72
C ALA A 122 -9.05 -14.33 0.83
N PHE A 123 -8.98 -13.01 0.63
CA PHE A 123 -9.92 -12.28 -0.21
C PHE A 123 -9.89 -12.75 -1.66
N GLN A 124 -8.71 -12.97 -2.22
CA GLN A 124 -8.53 -13.42 -3.60
C GLN A 124 -8.91 -14.89 -3.78
N THR A 125 -8.48 -15.76 -2.85
CA THR A 125 -8.72 -17.21 -2.95
C THR A 125 -10.21 -17.54 -2.78
N PHE A 126 -10.88 -16.89 -1.84
CA PHE A 126 -12.29 -17.19 -1.54
C PHE A 126 -13.27 -16.20 -2.19
N ALA A 127 -12.79 -15.26 -3.00
CA ALA A 127 -13.63 -14.22 -3.62
C ALA A 127 -14.57 -13.56 -2.60
N ILE A 128 -14.05 -13.18 -1.43
CA ILE A 128 -14.86 -12.67 -0.31
C ILE A 128 -15.58 -11.39 -0.74
N PRO A 129 -16.91 -11.30 -0.63
CA PRO A 129 -17.66 -10.13 -1.06
C PRO A 129 -17.20 -8.87 -0.35
N THR A 130 -16.96 -7.81 -1.10
CA THR A 130 -16.68 -6.49 -0.58
C THR A 130 -17.94 -5.65 -0.71
N SER A 131 -18.65 -5.40 0.40
CA SER A 131 -19.76 -4.44 0.42
C SER A 131 -19.24 -3.07 0.84
N GLY A 132 -19.67 -2.00 0.15
CA GLY A 132 -19.37 -0.61 0.50
C GLY A 132 -18.26 0.02 -0.34
N ASP A 133 -18.33 1.31 -0.41
CA ASP A 133 -17.78 2.29 -1.33
C ASP A 133 -16.27 2.57 -1.18
N ASN A 134 -15.43 1.57 -0.91
CA ASN A 134 -13.97 1.73 -0.85
C ASN A 134 -13.27 0.67 -1.70
N ASP A 135 -13.43 0.83 -3.01
CA ASP A 135 -12.48 0.32 -3.96
C ASP A 135 -11.16 1.05 -3.74
N ALA A 136 -10.07 0.33 -3.47
CA ALA A 136 -8.74 0.91 -3.33
C ALA A 136 -8.34 1.70 -4.59
N ASP A 137 -8.91 1.33 -5.73
CA ASP A 137 -8.70 1.97 -7.03
C ASP A 137 -9.54 3.26 -7.20
N SER A 138 -10.52 3.52 -6.32
CA SER A 138 -11.37 4.72 -6.38
C SER A 138 -10.68 6.00 -5.90
N SER A 139 -9.56 5.88 -5.19
CA SER A 139 -8.76 7.02 -4.71
C SER A 139 -7.31 6.89 -5.17
N THR A 140 -6.99 7.50 -6.29
CA THR A 140 -5.60 7.68 -6.72
C THR A 140 -5.01 8.85 -5.94
N HIS A 141 -3.96 8.61 -5.15
CA HIS A 141 -3.17 9.71 -4.59
C HIS A 141 -2.57 10.50 -5.75
N GLU A 142 -2.79 11.81 -5.77
CA GLU A 142 -2.05 12.68 -6.69
C GLU A 142 -0.56 12.48 -6.45
N VAL A 143 0.10 11.86 -7.40
CA VAL A 143 1.55 11.77 -7.41
C VAL A 143 2.06 13.18 -7.67
N VAL A 144 2.55 13.85 -6.62
CA VAL A 144 3.27 15.10 -6.78
C VAL A 144 4.47 14.81 -7.68
N ARG A 145 4.35 15.15 -8.96
CA ARG A 145 5.47 15.01 -9.89
C ARG A 145 6.60 15.87 -9.35
N LYS A 146 7.76 15.23 -9.06
CA LYS A 146 8.95 15.97 -8.71
C LYS A 146 9.21 16.94 -9.85
N LYS A 147 9.23 18.25 -9.53
CA LYS A 147 9.56 19.26 -10.53
C LYS A 147 10.94 18.93 -11.11
N PRO A 148 11.12 19.01 -12.42
CA PRO A 148 12.44 18.83 -13.02
C PRO A 148 13.41 19.88 -12.49
N THR A 149 14.69 19.51 -12.37
CA THR A 149 15.75 20.47 -12.06
C THR A 149 16.04 21.33 -13.30
N ILE A 150 16.41 22.58 -13.09
CA ILE A 150 16.81 23.49 -14.18
C ILE A 150 18.34 23.55 -14.24
N GLU A 151 18.89 23.48 -15.45
CA GLU A 151 20.32 23.70 -15.67
C GLU A 151 20.67 25.19 -15.54
N ASN A 152 21.89 25.51 -15.08
CA ASN A 152 22.28 26.90 -14.81
C ASN A 152 22.24 27.81 -16.03
N ASN A 153 22.53 27.30 -17.24
CA ASN A 153 22.41 28.04 -18.49
C ASN A 153 20.94 28.43 -18.79
N ARG A 154 20.01 27.50 -18.54
CA ARG A 154 18.55 27.73 -18.71
C ARG A 154 18.00 28.64 -17.62
N LEU A 155 18.53 28.57 -16.39
CA LEU A 155 18.18 29.51 -15.34
C LEU A 155 18.59 30.94 -15.72
N GLY A 156 19.80 31.15 -16.27
CA GLY A 156 20.22 32.45 -16.77
C GLY A 156 19.29 33.03 -17.84
N GLN A 157 18.84 32.19 -18.79
CA GLN A 157 17.86 32.61 -19.81
C GLN A 157 16.49 32.92 -19.21
N ALA A 158 16.05 32.18 -18.18
CA ALA A 158 14.80 32.44 -17.49
C ALA A 158 14.85 33.77 -16.72
N ILE A 159 15.96 34.07 -16.04
CA ILE A 159 16.19 35.36 -15.35
C ILE A 159 16.12 36.53 -16.34
N GLN A 160 16.75 36.41 -17.50
CA GLN A 160 16.71 37.43 -18.54
C GLN A 160 15.25 37.70 -18.99
N LYS A 161 14.46 36.66 -19.25
CA LYS A 161 13.04 36.75 -19.59
C LYS A 161 12.18 37.35 -18.48
N ILE A 162 12.55 37.15 -17.21
CA ILE A 162 11.87 37.76 -16.08
C ILE A 162 12.15 39.28 -16.04
N LYS A 163 13.41 39.66 -16.26
CA LYS A 163 13.79 41.08 -16.36
C LYS A 163 13.08 41.80 -17.52
N GLU A 164 12.83 41.12 -18.61
CA GLU A 164 12.09 41.60 -19.79
C GLU A 164 10.55 41.57 -19.62
N GLY A 165 10.05 41.06 -18.48
CA GLY A 165 8.62 40.93 -18.21
C GLY A 165 7.90 39.83 -18.97
N ALA A 166 8.63 39.01 -19.74
CA ALA A 166 8.07 37.90 -20.54
C ALA A 166 7.85 36.61 -19.74
N TYR A 167 8.33 36.53 -18.48
CA TYR A 167 8.22 35.37 -17.59
C TYR A 167 8.12 35.86 -16.13
N THR A 168 7.65 35.02 -15.20
CA THR A 168 7.54 35.36 -13.78
C THR A 168 8.31 34.40 -12.91
N THR A 169 8.77 34.88 -11.75
CA THR A 169 9.45 34.06 -10.73
C THR A 169 8.58 32.92 -10.22
N ASP A 170 7.27 33.18 -10.04
CA ASP A 170 6.33 32.17 -9.56
C ASP A 170 6.19 31.03 -10.57
N LYS A 171 6.07 31.37 -11.85
CA LYS A 171 5.98 30.37 -12.92
C LYS A 171 7.26 29.55 -13.08
N LEU A 172 8.43 30.16 -12.80
CA LEU A 172 9.70 29.45 -12.76
C LEU A 172 9.71 28.41 -11.62
N ARG A 173 9.30 28.82 -10.41
CA ARG A 173 9.21 27.95 -9.22
C ARG A 173 8.11 26.91 -9.30
N GLU A 174 7.03 27.18 -10.02
CA GLU A 174 6.01 26.18 -10.32
C GLU A 174 6.53 25.07 -11.23
N THR A 175 7.35 25.43 -12.22
CA THR A 175 7.82 24.53 -13.27
C THR A 175 9.05 23.74 -12.87
N PHE A 176 9.97 24.34 -12.13
CA PHE A 176 11.27 23.75 -11.80
C PHE A 176 11.54 23.73 -10.28
N ALA A 177 12.30 22.68 -9.85
CA ALA A 177 12.89 22.64 -8.52
C ALA A 177 14.24 23.38 -8.57
N LEU A 178 14.34 24.51 -7.86
CA LEU A 178 15.56 25.29 -7.76
C LEU A 178 16.38 24.82 -6.54
N THR A 179 17.71 24.73 -6.68
CA THR A 179 18.60 24.53 -5.54
C THR A 179 18.72 25.81 -4.71
N ALA A 180 19.22 25.71 -3.46
CA ALA A 180 19.43 26.89 -2.61
C ALA A 180 20.40 27.91 -3.24
N GLU A 181 21.37 27.43 -4.02
CA GLU A 181 22.29 28.30 -4.77
C GLU A 181 21.60 28.99 -5.94
N GLN A 182 20.78 28.28 -6.68
CA GLN A 182 19.98 28.82 -7.78
C GLN A 182 18.95 29.87 -7.31
N GLU A 183 18.33 29.67 -6.16
CA GLU A 183 17.47 30.67 -5.54
C GLU A 183 18.23 31.96 -5.17
N LYS A 184 19.45 31.85 -4.61
CA LYS A 184 20.29 33.02 -4.33
C LYS A 184 20.64 33.80 -5.60
N VAL A 185 21.01 33.10 -6.67
CA VAL A 185 21.29 33.72 -7.98
C VAL A 185 20.07 34.41 -8.55
N LEU A 186 18.89 33.77 -8.47
CA LEU A 186 17.62 34.34 -8.94
C LEU A 186 17.30 35.65 -8.19
N VAL A 187 17.33 35.62 -6.85
CA VAL A 187 17.03 36.77 -6.01
C VAL A 187 18.04 37.90 -6.22
N GLY A 188 19.36 37.58 -6.24
CA GLY A 188 20.40 38.56 -6.48
C GLY A 188 20.28 39.26 -7.82
N ALA A 189 20.00 38.51 -8.88
CA ALA A 189 19.85 39.05 -10.23
C ALA A 189 18.61 39.94 -10.44
N LEU A 190 17.60 39.83 -9.59
CA LEU A 190 16.36 40.65 -9.66
C LEU A 190 16.38 41.84 -8.70
N SER A 191 17.41 41.94 -7.83
CA SER A 191 17.60 43.05 -6.89
C SER A 191 18.47 44.18 -7.47
N GLU A 192 19.09 43.94 -8.62
CA GLU A 192 19.84 44.89 -9.44
C GLU A 192 18.93 45.54 -10.53
#